data_6f5fae24c61c362ca4e6248baf7e42a4
#
_entry.id   6f5fae24c61c362ca4e6248baf7e42a4
#
_cell.length_a   1.000
_cell.length_b   1.000
_cell.length_c   1.000
_cell.angle_alpha   90.00
_cell.angle_beta   90.00
_cell.angle_gamma   90.00
#
_symmetry.space_group_name_H-M   'P 1'
#
loop_
_entity.id
_entity.type
_entity.pdbx_description
1 polymer ?
#
loop_
_entity_poly.entity_id
_entity_poly.type
_entity_poly.pdbx_seq_one_letter_code
_entity_poly.pdbx_strand_id
1 'polypeptide(L)'
;MPIGLYIHVPFCLSKCPYCDFYSLPLAGDDGLLDRYTASVEQALDRWADRLRTPADTLYFGGGTPSLLGGKRLARLIGRAERCFSLDDAEITLEANPADADEEGGLSETLKAFADAGGTRLSLGMQSASEAELHRLGRRHGPAAVWRAVEAARRAGIADISLDLMLAVEGQNETS
;
A
#
# COMPACT_ATOMS: atom_id res chain seq x y z
N MET A 1 4.42 23.77 -11.78
CA MET A 1 3.35 23.02 -11.10
C MET A 1 3.98 21.76 -10.52
N PRO A 2 3.71 21.41 -9.28
CA PRO A 2 4.14 20.13 -8.73
C PRO A 2 3.48 18.97 -9.47
N ILE A 3 4.02 17.76 -9.32
CA ILE A 3 3.53 16.54 -9.94
C ILE A 3 3.17 15.50 -8.88
N GLY A 4 2.27 14.56 -9.22
CA GLY A 4 2.06 13.35 -8.46
C GLY A 4 2.95 12.21 -8.95
N LEU A 5 3.59 11.50 -8.03
CA LEU A 5 4.32 10.27 -8.30
C LEU A 5 3.46 9.06 -7.94
N TYR A 6 3.24 8.16 -8.88
CA TYR A 6 2.58 6.88 -8.65
C TYR A 6 3.56 5.73 -8.88
N ILE A 7 3.76 4.92 -7.86
CA ILE A 7 4.57 3.70 -7.94
C ILE A 7 3.62 2.50 -7.92
N HIS A 8 3.50 1.83 -9.07
CA HIS A 8 2.68 0.63 -9.21
C HIS A 8 3.43 -0.61 -8.69
N VAL A 9 2.98 -1.17 -7.57
CA VAL A 9 3.53 -2.39 -6.99
C VAL A 9 2.69 -3.59 -7.43
N PRO A 10 3.16 -4.41 -8.40
CA PRO A 10 2.32 -5.42 -9.04
C PRO A 10 2.28 -6.76 -8.29
N PHE A 11 2.39 -6.78 -6.97
CA PHE A 11 2.46 -8.02 -6.20
C PHE A 11 1.27 -8.20 -5.28
N CYS A 12 0.72 -9.42 -5.23
CA CYS A 12 -0.29 -9.85 -4.28
C CYS A 12 0.07 -11.25 -3.74
N LEU A 13 -0.29 -11.55 -2.50
CA LEU A 13 -0.18 -12.93 -1.98
C LEU A 13 -1.20 -13.86 -2.67
N SER A 14 -2.38 -13.32 -3.01
CA SER A 14 -3.41 -14.02 -3.80
C SER A 14 -4.20 -13.00 -4.61
N LYS A 15 -4.67 -13.39 -5.80
CA LYS A 15 -5.53 -12.55 -6.63
C LYS A 15 -6.98 -12.75 -6.24
N CYS A 16 -7.67 -11.66 -5.87
CA CYS A 16 -9.09 -11.69 -5.59
C CYS A 16 -9.91 -11.91 -6.87
N PRO A 17 -11.00 -12.70 -6.84
CA PRO A 17 -11.78 -13.02 -8.05
C PRO A 17 -12.35 -11.81 -8.79
N TYR A 18 -12.62 -10.72 -8.07
CA TYR A 18 -13.20 -9.50 -8.63
C TYR A 18 -12.16 -8.48 -9.14
N CYS A 19 -10.85 -8.71 -8.86
CA CYS A 19 -9.83 -7.69 -9.09
C CYS A 19 -9.22 -7.80 -10.49
N ASP A 20 -9.36 -6.74 -11.26
CA ASP A 20 -8.79 -6.61 -12.60
C ASP A 20 -7.46 -5.82 -12.64
N PHE A 21 -6.97 -5.36 -11.49
CA PHE A 21 -5.69 -4.68 -11.45
C PHE A 21 -4.56 -5.62 -11.90
N TYR A 22 -3.61 -5.03 -12.62
CA TYR A 22 -2.41 -5.76 -12.99
C TYR A 22 -1.63 -6.16 -11.75
N SER A 23 -1.64 -7.45 -11.43
CA SER A 23 -0.92 -8.01 -10.30
C SER A 23 -0.43 -9.42 -10.58
N LEU A 24 0.67 -9.77 -9.97
CA LEU A 24 1.32 -11.07 -10.04
C LEU A 24 1.33 -11.72 -8.65
N PRO A 25 1.07 -13.02 -8.54
CA PRO A 25 1.18 -13.70 -7.25
C PRO A 25 2.66 -13.67 -6.79
N LEU A 26 2.86 -13.27 -5.53
CA LEU A 26 4.18 -13.30 -4.91
C LEU A 26 4.39 -14.68 -4.27
N ALA A 27 5.33 -15.44 -4.81
CA ALA A 27 5.67 -16.78 -4.32
C ALA A 27 6.80 -16.78 -3.27
N GLY A 28 6.88 -15.73 -2.44
CA GLY A 28 7.90 -15.65 -1.38
C GLY A 28 9.33 -15.38 -1.89
N ASP A 29 9.50 -14.77 -3.06
CA ASP A 29 10.80 -14.42 -3.65
C ASP A 29 11.23 -12.99 -3.25
N ASP A 30 11.94 -12.88 -2.13
CA ASP A 30 12.56 -11.62 -1.70
C ASP A 30 13.52 -11.03 -2.73
N GLY A 31 14.22 -11.87 -3.49
CA GLY A 31 15.09 -11.41 -4.57
C GLY A 31 14.33 -10.70 -5.68
N LEU A 32 13.07 -11.10 -5.95
CA LEU A 32 12.20 -10.39 -6.91
C LEU A 32 11.85 -9.00 -6.41
N LEU A 33 11.50 -8.86 -5.12
CA LEU A 33 11.18 -7.57 -4.52
C LEU A 33 12.38 -6.61 -4.51
N ASP A 34 13.60 -7.13 -4.29
CA ASP A 34 14.82 -6.32 -4.36
C ASP A 34 15.14 -5.85 -5.79
N ARG A 35 15.00 -6.73 -6.78
CA ARG A 35 15.15 -6.37 -8.19
C ARG A 35 14.12 -5.34 -8.64
N TYR A 36 12.86 -5.52 -8.22
CA TYR A 36 11.80 -4.56 -8.48
C TYR A 36 12.15 -3.20 -7.87
N THR A 37 12.52 -3.16 -6.59
CA THR A 37 12.89 -1.93 -5.89
C THR A 37 14.03 -1.19 -6.60
N ALA A 38 15.08 -1.91 -6.99
CA ALA A 38 16.21 -1.33 -7.73
C ALA A 38 15.79 -0.77 -9.10
N SER A 39 14.85 -1.45 -9.78
CA SER A 39 14.32 -0.97 -11.08
C SER A 39 13.48 0.30 -10.93
N VAL A 40 12.70 0.41 -9.86
CA VAL A 40 11.93 1.63 -9.55
C VAL A 40 12.88 2.79 -9.22
N GLU A 41 13.94 2.57 -8.44
CA GLU A 41 14.95 3.61 -8.16
C GLU A 41 15.56 4.16 -9.45
N GLN A 42 15.95 3.28 -10.37
CA GLN A 42 16.48 3.69 -11.68
C GLN A 42 15.44 4.46 -12.52
N ALA A 43 14.16 4.10 -12.39
CA ALA A 43 13.08 4.84 -13.05
C ALA A 43 12.93 6.25 -12.48
N LEU A 44 12.96 6.40 -11.14
CA LEU A 44 12.91 7.69 -10.47
C LEU A 44 14.05 8.60 -10.94
N ASP A 45 15.28 8.09 -11.04
CA ASP A 45 16.42 8.84 -11.56
C ASP A 45 16.18 9.37 -12.97
N ARG A 46 15.78 8.47 -13.88
CA ARG A 46 15.51 8.83 -15.28
C ARG A 46 14.42 9.88 -15.44
N TRP A 47 13.39 9.82 -14.59
CA TRP A 47 12.31 10.81 -14.63
C TRP A 47 12.72 12.15 -13.99
N ALA A 48 13.51 12.13 -12.90
CA ALA A 48 14.04 13.35 -12.29
C ALA A 48 14.87 14.17 -13.28
N ASP A 49 15.74 13.52 -14.04
CA ASP A 49 16.56 14.18 -15.08
C ASP A 49 15.70 14.88 -16.15
N ARG A 50 14.51 14.34 -16.43
CA ARG A 50 13.60 14.88 -17.46
C ARG A 50 12.68 15.97 -16.94
N LEU A 51 12.13 15.78 -15.74
CA LEU A 51 11.03 16.64 -15.24
C LEU A 51 11.53 17.83 -14.43
N ARG A 52 12.56 17.67 -13.59
CA ARG A 52 13.16 18.72 -12.76
C ARG A 52 12.12 19.56 -12.00
N THR A 53 11.14 18.91 -11.38
CA THR A 53 10.03 19.55 -10.69
C THR A 53 9.76 18.84 -9.36
N PRO A 54 9.34 19.55 -8.31
CA PRO A 54 8.96 18.92 -7.05
C PRO A 54 7.68 18.06 -7.21
N ALA A 55 7.51 17.10 -6.33
CA ALA A 55 6.28 16.31 -6.23
C ALA A 55 5.53 16.67 -4.94
N ASP A 56 4.21 16.83 -5.04
CA ASP A 56 3.32 17.09 -3.90
C ASP A 56 2.60 15.84 -3.41
N THR A 57 2.69 14.74 -4.16
CA THR A 57 2.17 13.44 -3.75
C THR A 57 3.09 12.30 -4.20
N LEU A 58 3.22 11.28 -3.32
CA LEU A 58 3.82 9.99 -3.65
C LEU A 58 2.85 8.88 -3.25
N TYR A 59 2.39 8.10 -4.22
CA TYR A 59 1.39 7.07 -3.99
C TYR A 59 1.93 5.69 -4.36
N PHE A 60 1.96 4.77 -3.39
CA PHE A 60 2.24 3.36 -3.61
C PHE A 60 0.92 2.61 -3.73
N GLY A 61 0.61 2.13 -4.93
CA GLY A 61 -0.64 1.44 -5.23
C GLY A 61 -0.47 0.25 -6.16
N GLY A 62 -1.58 -0.40 -6.49
CA GLY A 62 -1.66 -1.45 -7.51
C GLY A 62 -2.10 -2.81 -7.00
N GLY A 63 -1.21 -3.71 -6.69
CA GLY A 63 -1.50 -4.99 -6.06
C GLY A 63 -1.64 -4.84 -4.55
N THR A 64 -0.57 -5.12 -3.81
CA THR A 64 -0.50 -4.93 -2.35
C THR A 64 0.87 -4.33 -2.00
N PRO A 65 1.01 -3.00 -2.06
CA PRO A 65 2.29 -2.32 -1.86
C PRO A 65 2.95 -2.59 -0.50
N SER A 66 2.18 -2.85 0.56
CA SER A 66 2.71 -3.23 1.88
C SER A 66 3.61 -4.46 1.85
N LEU A 67 3.47 -5.34 0.85
CA LEU A 67 4.32 -6.52 0.66
C LEU A 67 5.79 -6.20 0.33
N LEU A 68 6.10 -4.96 -0.06
CA LEU A 68 7.49 -4.52 -0.19
C LEU A 68 8.24 -4.56 1.15
N GLY A 69 7.51 -4.41 2.24
CA GLY A 69 8.08 -4.29 3.57
C GLY A 69 8.73 -2.94 3.84
N GLY A 70 8.87 -2.60 5.12
CA GLY A 70 9.28 -1.26 5.57
C GLY A 70 10.63 -0.79 5.00
N LYS A 71 11.62 -1.68 4.91
CA LYS A 71 12.96 -1.34 4.39
C LYS A 71 12.93 -0.86 2.94
N ARG A 72 12.19 -1.57 2.07
CA ARG A 72 12.10 -1.22 0.65
C ARG A 72 11.26 0.03 0.42
N LEU A 73 10.17 0.20 1.19
CA LEU A 73 9.37 1.42 1.16
C LEU A 73 10.21 2.64 1.58
N ALA A 74 10.89 2.58 2.72
CA ALA A 74 11.75 3.66 3.18
C ALA A 74 12.85 4.02 2.16
N ARG A 75 13.42 3.01 1.50
CA ARG A 75 14.43 3.18 0.45
C ARG A 75 13.86 3.91 -0.77
N LEU A 76 12.65 3.55 -1.22
CA LEU A 76 11.97 4.20 -2.34
C LEU A 76 11.55 5.64 -2.02
N ILE A 77 11.01 5.88 -0.81
CA ILE A 77 10.67 7.23 -0.34
C ILE A 77 11.92 8.11 -0.33
N GLY A 78 13.01 7.64 0.30
CA GLY A 78 14.26 8.40 0.34
C GLY A 78 14.88 8.62 -1.05
N ARG A 79 14.61 7.73 -2.04
CA ARG A 79 15.03 7.97 -3.42
C ARG A 79 14.15 9.01 -4.09
N ALA A 80 12.84 8.93 -3.94
CA ALA A 80 11.88 9.90 -4.48
C ALA A 80 12.16 11.30 -3.93
N GLU A 81 12.41 11.43 -2.62
CA GLU A 81 12.78 12.69 -1.96
C GLU A 81 14.00 13.35 -2.61
N ARG A 82 15.07 12.57 -2.82
CA ARG A 82 16.29 13.10 -3.49
C ARG A 82 16.06 13.49 -4.94
N CYS A 83 15.12 12.84 -5.63
CA CYS A 83 14.86 13.06 -7.04
C CYS A 83 13.89 14.21 -7.30
N PHE A 84 12.89 14.41 -6.42
CA PHE A 84 11.74 15.28 -6.71
C PHE A 84 11.41 16.29 -5.61
N SER A 85 12.12 16.29 -4.48
CA SER A 85 11.74 17.05 -3.28
C SER A 85 10.27 16.79 -2.90
N LEU A 86 10.05 16.13 -1.79
CA LEU A 86 8.73 15.76 -1.28
C LEU A 86 8.34 16.68 -0.10
N ASP A 87 8.81 17.93 -0.09
CA ASP A 87 8.50 18.89 0.96
C ASP A 87 6.97 19.04 1.11
N ASP A 88 6.45 18.73 2.28
CA ASP A 88 5.01 18.72 2.60
C ASP A 88 4.13 17.79 1.72
N ALA A 89 4.73 16.82 1.02
CA ALA A 89 3.99 15.90 0.16
C ALA A 89 3.11 14.92 0.96
N GLU A 90 1.93 14.59 0.42
CA GLU A 90 1.18 13.43 0.88
C GLU A 90 1.86 12.15 0.38
N ILE A 91 2.29 11.28 1.30
CA ILE A 91 2.87 9.99 0.96
C ILE A 91 1.90 8.88 1.39
N THR A 92 1.27 8.23 0.41
CA THR A 92 0.23 7.22 0.61
C THR A 92 0.73 5.81 0.36
N LEU A 93 0.33 4.87 1.22
CA LEU A 93 0.54 3.44 1.06
C LEU A 93 -0.80 2.70 1.01
N GLU A 94 -1.03 1.87 -0.01
CA GLU A 94 -2.08 0.86 0.01
C GLU A 94 -1.62 -0.40 0.76
N ALA A 95 -2.51 -0.97 1.59
CA ALA A 95 -2.24 -2.19 2.32
C ALA A 95 -3.47 -3.10 2.41
N ASN A 96 -3.20 -4.40 2.61
CA ASN A 96 -4.23 -5.39 2.87
C ASN A 96 -4.31 -5.66 4.39
N PRO A 97 -5.49 -5.57 5.02
CA PRO A 97 -5.65 -5.88 6.44
C PRO A 97 -5.19 -7.29 6.85
N ALA A 98 -5.22 -8.27 5.94
CA ALA A 98 -4.74 -9.63 6.21
C ALA A 98 -3.26 -9.67 6.63
N ASP A 99 -2.46 -8.70 6.19
CA ASP A 99 -1.03 -8.62 6.51
C ASP A 99 -0.80 -8.23 8.00
N ALA A 100 -1.86 -7.78 8.71
CA ALA A 100 -1.80 -7.44 10.14
C ALA A 100 -1.77 -8.67 11.08
N ASP A 101 -2.11 -9.85 10.55
CA ASP A 101 -2.16 -11.10 11.32
C ASP A 101 -0.84 -11.89 11.28
N GLU A 102 0.12 -11.49 10.44
CA GLU A 102 1.43 -12.14 10.33
C GLU A 102 2.43 -11.55 11.34
N GLU A 103 3.21 -12.39 12.02
CA GLU A 103 4.26 -11.96 12.96
C GLU A 103 5.25 -11.00 12.26
N GLY A 104 5.42 -9.79 12.81
CA GLY A 104 6.33 -8.77 12.28
C GLY A 104 5.85 -8.08 10.99
N GLY A 105 4.64 -8.41 10.49
CA GLY A 105 4.17 -8.02 9.17
C GLY A 105 3.84 -6.53 9.02
N LEU A 106 2.54 -6.20 9.01
CA LEU A 106 2.08 -4.85 8.66
C LEU A 106 2.52 -3.78 9.70
N SER A 107 2.57 -4.12 11.00
CA SER A 107 2.91 -3.14 12.05
C SER A 107 4.32 -2.58 11.90
N GLU A 108 5.33 -3.46 11.65
CA GLU A 108 6.72 -3.04 11.42
C GLU A 108 6.85 -2.28 10.09
N THR A 109 6.12 -2.72 9.07
CA THR A 109 6.07 -2.04 7.77
C THR A 109 5.52 -0.63 7.89
N LEU A 110 4.40 -0.44 8.62
CA LEU A 110 3.78 0.86 8.83
C LEU A 110 4.67 1.79 9.66
N LYS A 111 5.35 1.24 10.69
CA LYS A 111 6.28 2.05 11.46
C LYS A 111 7.44 2.55 10.60
N ALA A 112 8.08 1.69 9.84
CA ALA A 112 9.18 2.08 8.96
C ALA A 112 8.72 3.04 7.84
N PHE A 113 7.49 2.86 7.33
CA PHE A 113 6.87 3.75 6.36
C PHE A 113 6.65 5.15 6.95
N ALA A 114 6.08 5.25 8.16
CA ALA A 114 5.89 6.53 8.85
C ALA A 114 7.22 7.22 9.20
N ASP A 115 8.20 6.45 9.73
CA ASP A 115 9.55 6.95 10.03
C ASP A 115 10.27 7.50 8.77
N ALA A 116 9.90 7.01 7.59
CA ALA A 116 10.42 7.48 6.30
C ALA A 116 9.66 8.68 5.70
N GLY A 117 8.62 9.18 6.38
CA GLY A 117 7.82 10.31 5.93
C GLY A 117 6.44 9.92 5.38
N GLY A 118 6.02 8.65 5.48
CA GLY A 118 4.68 8.21 5.09
C GLY A 118 3.59 8.89 5.93
N THR A 119 2.58 9.47 5.27
CA THR A 119 1.56 10.31 5.93
C THR A 119 0.17 9.69 5.91
N ARG A 120 -0.12 8.83 4.93
CA ARG A 120 -1.48 8.31 4.69
C ARG A 120 -1.49 6.80 4.41
N LEU A 121 -2.50 6.10 4.92
CA LEU A 121 -2.76 4.69 4.66
C LEU A 121 -4.12 4.50 3.98
N SER A 122 -4.17 3.71 2.89
CA SER A 122 -5.41 3.20 2.31
C SER A 122 -5.52 1.70 2.56
N LEU A 123 -6.60 1.28 3.22
CA LEU A 123 -6.85 -0.12 3.59
C LEU A 123 -7.99 -0.71 2.77
N GLY A 124 -7.71 -1.77 2.06
CA GLY A 124 -8.71 -2.54 1.33
C GLY A 124 -9.63 -3.33 2.28
N MET A 125 -10.51 -2.66 3.02
CA MET A 125 -11.48 -3.28 3.93
C MET A 125 -12.53 -4.08 3.17
N GLN A 126 -13.11 -3.52 2.14
CA GLN A 126 -14.14 -4.01 1.23
C GLN A 126 -15.52 -4.19 1.88
N SER A 127 -15.64 -4.79 3.05
CA SER A 127 -16.89 -4.97 3.80
C SER A 127 -16.62 -5.17 5.29
N ALA A 128 -17.61 -4.84 6.13
CA ALA A 128 -17.65 -5.19 7.55
C ALA A 128 -18.28 -6.56 7.82
N SER A 129 -18.87 -7.20 6.79
CA SER A 129 -19.53 -8.51 6.87
C SER A 129 -18.56 -9.63 6.49
N GLU A 130 -18.37 -10.62 7.38
CA GLU A 130 -17.56 -11.81 7.08
C GLU A 130 -18.09 -12.59 5.87
N ALA A 131 -19.43 -12.68 5.72
CA ALA A 131 -20.05 -13.38 4.60
C ALA A 131 -19.74 -12.70 3.27
N GLU A 132 -19.73 -11.38 3.21
CA GLU A 132 -19.36 -10.62 2.01
C GLU A 132 -17.88 -10.75 1.72
N LEU A 133 -17.00 -10.61 2.73
CA LEU A 133 -15.57 -10.81 2.57
C LEU A 133 -15.25 -12.20 2.02
N HIS A 134 -15.93 -13.24 2.51
CA HIS A 134 -15.76 -14.60 1.99
C HIS A 134 -16.17 -14.71 0.50
N ARG A 135 -17.30 -14.10 0.09
CA ARG A 135 -17.72 -14.07 -1.32
C ARG A 135 -16.73 -13.33 -2.21
N LEU A 136 -16.12 -12.26 -1.68
CA LEU A 136 -15.06 -11.49 -2.35
C LEU A 136 -13.71 -12.23 -2.39
N GLY A 137 -13.60 -13.40 -1.77
CA GLY A 137 -12.34 -14.16 -1.69
C GLY A 137 -11.29 -13.44 -0.83
N ARG A 138 -11.73 -12.60 0.14
CA ARG A 138 -10.81 -11.92 1.06
C ARG A 138 -10.28 -12.88 2.12
N ARG A 139 -9.00 -12.71 2.48
CA ARG A 139 -8.30 -13.53 3.47
C ARG A 139 -8.44 -13.02 4.90
N HIS A 140 -8.97 -11.80 5.08
CA HIS A 140 -9.15 -11.16 6.38
C HIS A 140 -10.63 -11.11 6.77
N GLY A 141 -10.88 -11.09 8.08
CA GLY A 141 -12.16 -10.71 8.66
C GLY A 141 -12.15 -9.27 9.18
N PRO A 142 -13.30 -8.75 9.66
CA PRO A 142 -13.42 -7.37 10.15
C PRO A 142 -12.43 -7.01 11.26
N ALA A 143 -12.10 -7.96 12.15
CA ALA A 143 -11.15 -7.75 13.23
C ALA A 143 -9.74 -7.37 12.76
N ALA A 144 -9.29 -7.89 11.59
CA ALA A 144 -7.99 -7.56 11.03
C ALA A 144 -7.92 -6.09 10.60
N VAL A 145 -9.02 -5.51 10.13
CA VAL A 145 -9.11 -4.08 9.79
C VAL A 145 -8.82 -3.21 11.01
N TRP A 146 -9.46 -3.54 12.14
CA TRP A 146 -9.22 -2.81 13.40
C TRP A 146 -7.78 -2.89 13.85
N ARG A 147 -7.16 -4.09 13.79
CA ARG A 147 -5.74 -4.25 14.12
C ARG A 147 -4.83 -3.42 13.21
N ALA A 148 -5.13 -3.38 11.91
CA ALA A 148 -4.38 -2.58 10.94
C ALA A 148 -4.51 -1.07 11.22
N VAL A 149 -5.72 -0.58 11.52
CA VAL A 149 -5.96 0.81 11.90
C VAL A 149 -5.23 1.19 13.19
N GLU A 150 -5.29 0.33 14.21
CA GLU A 150 -4.53 0.56 15.46
C GLU A 150 -3.02 0.56 15.23
N ALA A 151 -2.50 -0.34 14.39
CA ALA A 151 -1.09 -0.37 14.03
C ALA A 151 -0.66 0.92 13.33
N ALA A 152 -1.47 1.43 12.38
CA ALA A 152 -1.22 2.69 11.69
C ALA A 152 -1.18 3.87 12.65
N ARG A 153 -2.15 3.97 13.56
CA ARG A 153 -2.20 5.03 14.58
C ARG A 153 -1.00 4.96 15.53
N ARG A 154 -0.59 3.76 15.98
CA ARG A 154 0.61 3.59 16.80
C ARG A 154 1.89 3.98 16.06
N ALA A 155 1.92 3.80 14.73
CA ALA A 155 3.02 4.25 13.89
C ALA A 155 3.03 5.79 13.66
N GLY A 156 1.98 6.51 14.06
CA GLY A 156 1.86 7.96 13.87
C GLY A 156 1.09 8.36 12.61
N ILE A 157 0.53 7.41 11.85
CA ILE A 157 -0.27 7.69 10.65
C ILE A 157 -1.69 8.03 11.10
N ALA A 158 -2.07 9.29 10.97
CA ALA A 158 -3.40 9.78 11.37
C ALA A 158 -4.43 9.74 10.23
N ASP A 159 -3.97 9.90 8.99
CA ASP A 159 -4.84 9.88 7.80
C ASP A 159 -4.99 8.44 7.28
N ILE A 160 -6.19 7.88 7.47
CA ILE A 160 -6.51 6.49 7.11
C ILE A 160 -7.81 6.47 6.32
N SER A 161 -7.78 5.94 5.11
CA SER A 161 -8.98 5.63 4.33
C SER A 161 -9.25 4.13 4.31
N LEU A 162 -10.54 3.78 4.25
CA LEU A 162 -11.02 2.40 4.12
C LEU A 162 -11.78 2.28 2.80
N ASP A 163 -11.34 1.35 1.95
CA ASP A 163 -12.01 1.08 0.69
C ASP A 163 -13.20 0.15 0.94
N LEU A 164 -14.36 0.49 0.40
CA LEU A 164 -15.59 -0.31 0.52
C LEU A 164 -16.12 -0.69 -0.86
N MET A 165 -16.60 -1.92 -0.96
CA MET A 165 -17.30 -2.40 -2.15
C MET A 165 -18.81 -2.33 -1.94
N LEU A 166 -19.49 -1.74 -2.90
CA LEU A 166 -20.96 -1.69 -2.95
C LEU A 166 -21.49 -2.70 -3.96
N ALA A 167 -22.72 -3.14 -3.75
CA ALA A 167 -23.43 -4.09 -4.60
C ALA A 167 -22.76 -5.49 -4.64
N VAL A 168 -22.14 -5.92 -3.55
CA VAL A 168 -21.70 -7.29 -3.39
C VAL A 168 -22.93 -8.22 -3.35
N GLU A 169 -22.84 -9.38 -3.98
CA GLU A 169 -23.96 -10.32 -4.01
C GLU A 169 -24.46 -10.66 -2.58
N GLY A 170 -25.77 -10.46 -2.35
CA GLY A 170 -26.38 -10.64 -1.04
C GLY A 170 -26.17 -9.52 -0.03
N GLN A 171 -25.52 -8.42 -0.44
CA GLN A 171 -25.42 -7.21 0.36
C GLN A 171 -26.79 -6.56 0.54
N ASN A 172 -27.07 -5.98 1.68
CA ASN A 172 -28.30 -5.28 1.99
C ASN A 172 -28.02 -4.02 2.83
N GLU A 173 -29.06 -3.20 3.11
CA GLU A 173 -28.93 -1.92 3.82
C GLU A 173 -28.39 -2.03 5.26
N THR A 174 -28.30 -3.22 5.82
CA THR A 174 -27.83 -3.47 7.20
C THR A 174 -26.51 -4.21 7.28
N SER A 175 -25.89 -4.56 6.16
CA SER A 175 -24.61 -5.26 6.10
C SER A 175 -23.41 -4.33 6.00
#